data_81a90f675d0e49820cc0c8f932eabb85
#
_entry.id   81a90f675d0e49820cc0c8f932eabb85
#
_cell.length_a   1.000
_cell.length_b   1.000
_cell.length_c   1.000
_cell.angle_alpha   90.00
_cell.angle_beta   90.00
_cell.angle_gamma   90.00
#
_symmetry.space_group_name_H-M   'P 1'
#
loop_
_entity.id
_entity.type
_entity.pdbx_description
1 polymer ?
#
loop_
_entity_poly.entity_id
_entity_poly.type
_entity_poly.pdbx_seq_one_letter_code
_entity_poly.pdbx_strand_id
1 'polypeptide(L)'
;GFSGEVLYAPYGQRWAVGADLNQVWKRDFNQRLGFQDYEVLTGHLSINYEFPSPRVLATARAGRYLARDVGATFELTRIFESGVRLGGFFTLTDVSSAEFGEGSFDKGISLSLPLDLLLTNSSRRVSAMTLRPLFRDGGQMVNVSSGLYSAIGKYSRGSLDLGWNRFLD
;
A
#
# COMPACT_ATOMS: atom_id res chain seq x y z
N GLY A 1 9.33 -13.79 -9.19
CA GLY A 1 9.86 -12.42 -9.23
C GLY A 1 10.87 -12.17 -8.12
N PHE A 2 11.68 -11.17 -8.30
CA PHE A 2 12.58 -10.64 -7.27
C PHE A 2 12.19 -9.19 -6.98
N SER A 3 12.25 -8.81 -5.70
CA SER A 3 11.92 -7.46 -5.25
C SER A 3 13.00 -6.96 -4.32
N GLY A 4 13.37 -5.69 -4.46
CA GLY A 4 14.23 -4.95 -3.55
C GLY A 4 13.57 -3.65 -3.15
N GLU A 5 13.67 -3.27 -1.88
CA GLU A 5 13.14 -2.04 -1.34
C GLU A 5 14.18 -1.37 -0.43
N VAL A 6 14.25 -0.05 -0.51
CA VAL A 6 15.07 0.79 0.37
C VAL A 6 14.17 1.87 0.96
N LEU A 7 14.29 2.11 2.26
CA LEU A 7 13.54 3.13 2.96
C LEU A 7 14.45 3.97 3.85
N TYR A 8 14.31 5.27 3.75
CA TYR A 8 14.92 6.24 4.65
C TYR A 8 13.83 6.91 5.48
N ALA A 9 13.84 6.64 6.78
CA ALA A 9 12.90 7.18 7.76
C ALA A 9 13.69 7.77 8.93
N PRO A 10 13.95 9.09 8.96
CA PRO A 10 14.73 9.72 10.03
C PRO A 10 14.00 9.58 11.37
N TYR A 11 14.78 9.27 12.41
CA TYR A 11 14.23 9.15 13.75
C TYR A 11 13.55 10.44 14.23
N GLY A 12 12.37 10.32 14.81
CA GLY A 12 11.60 11.45 15.33
C GLY A 12 10.89 12.30 14.26
N GLN A 13 11.11 12.03 12.98
CA GLN A 13 10.41 12.72 11.88
C GLN A 13 9.12 12.00 11.51
N ARG A 14 8.22 12.74 10.85
CA ARG A 14 6.91 12.26 10.41
C ARG A 14 6.86 11.92 8.93
N TRP A 15 8.00 11.92 8.28
CA TRP A 15 8.12 11.61 6.87
C TRP A 15 9.12 10.47 6.65
N ALA A 16 8.90 9.76 5.58
CA ALA A 16 9.83 8.74 5.09
C ALA A 16 9.82 8.75 3.57
N VAL A 17 10.97 8.47 2.98
CA VAL A 17 11.11 8.29 1.53
C VAL A 17 11.62 6.88 1.24
N GLY A 18 11.13 6.29 0.17
CA GLY A 18 11.49 4.95 -0.23
C GLY A 18 11.64 4.80 -1.73
N ALA A 19 12.31 3.74 -2.11
CA ALA A 19 12.37 3.29 -3.50
C ALA A 19 12.22 1.76 -3.53
N ASP A 20 11.47 1.26 -4.50
CA ASP A 20 11.36 -0.17 -4.77
C ASP A 20 11.72 -0.48 -6.21
N LEU A 21 12.18 -1.69 -6.43
CA LEU A 21 12.46 -2.25 -7.75
C LEU A 21 12.01 -3.71 -7.77
N ASN A 22 11.22 -4.08 -8.78
CA ASN A 22 10.66 -5.43 -8.86
C ASN A 22 10.83 -5.98 -10.27
N GLN A 23 11.46 -7.14 -10.39
CA GLN A 23 11.50 -7.93 -11.62
C GLN A 23 10.46 -9.04 -11.52
N VAL A 24 9.48 -9.03 -12.42
CA VAL A 24 8.31 -9.92 -12.39
C VAL A 24 8.22 -10.74 -13.66
N TRP A 25 7.93 -12.03 -13.51
CA TRP A 25 7.59 -12.95 -14.59
C TRP A 25 6.18 -13.47 -14.38
N LYS A 26 5.39 -13.50 -15.43
CA LYS A 26 4.04 -14.05 -15.37
C LYS A 26 4.11 -15.59 -15.34
N ARG A 27 3.43 -16.21 -14.39
CA ARG A 27 3.33 -17.67 -14.32
C ARG A 27 2.42 -18.19 -15.43
N ASP A 28 2.74 -19.40 -15.91
CA ASP A 28 1.89 -20.12 -16.83
C ASP A 28 0.56 -20.54 -16.17
N PHE A 29 -0.50 -20.69 -16.98
CA PHE A 29 -1.86 -21.03 -16.51
C PHE A 29 -1.95 -22.43 -15.90
N ASN A 30 -1.06 -23.36 -16.26
CA ASN A 30 -1.03 -24.72 -15.76
C ASN A 30 -0.52 -24.85 -14.30
N GLN A 31 -0.19 -23.73 -13.62
CA GLN A 31 0.31 -23.64 -12.24
C GLN A 31 1.58 -24.49 -11.96
N ARG A 32 2.28 -24.96 -12.99
CA ARG A 32 3.60 -25.59 -12.88
C ARG A 32 4.70 -24.53 -12.85
N LEU A 33 5.95 -24.94 -12.81
CA LEU A 33 7.11 -24.02 -12.77
C LEU A 33 7.41 -23.33 -14.12
N GLY A 34 6.47 -23.33 -15.06
CA GLY A 34 6.54 -22.60 -16.33
C GLY A 34 6.24 -21.12 -16.16
N PHE A 35 6.91 -20.29 -16.97
CA PHE A 35 6.66 -18.86 -17.08
C PHE A 35 6.20 -18.56 -18.51
N GLN A 36 5.29 -17.58 -18.65
CA GLN A 36 4.90 -17.01 -19.94
C GLN A 36 5.98 -16.00 -20.41
N ASP A 37 5.97 -15.66 -21.69
CA ASP A 37 6.90 -14.70 -22.30
C ASP A 37 6.64 -13.24 -21.85
N TYR A 38 5.99 -13.05 -20.70
CA TYR A 38 5.74 -11.75 -20.11
C TYR A 38 6.64 -11.53 -18.90
N GLU A 39 7.57 -10.60 -19.06
CA GLU A 39 8.39 -10.08 -17.99
C GLU A 39 8.31 -8.54 -17.94
N VAL A 40 8.38 -7.99 -16.76
CA VAL A 40 8.38 -6.55 -16.54
C VAL A 40 9.25 -6.17 -15.37
N LEU A 41 10.01 -5.11 -15.56
CA LEU A 41 10.71 -4.39 -14.50
C LEU A 41 9.83 -3.21 -14.08
N THR A 42 9.40 -3.21 -12.83
CA THR A 42 8.68 -2.10 -12.19
C THR A 42 9.54 -1.46 -11.12
N GLY A 43 9.28 -0.20 -10.81
CA GLY A 43 9.97 0.49 -9.74
C GLY A 43 9.28 1.81 -9.43
N HIS A 44 9.25 2.16 -8.15
CA HIS A 44 8.57 3.37 -7.68
C HIS A 44 9.45 4.10 -6.68
N LEU A 45 9.35 5.41 -6.70
CA LEU A 45 9.78 6.28 -5.61
C LEU A 45 8.55 6.60 -4.75
N SER A 46 8.69 6.58 -3.45
CA SER A 46 7.60 6.84 -2.52
C SER A 46 7.98 7.90 -1.49
N ILE A 47 7.01 8.71 -1.12
CA ILE A 47 7.07 9.60 0.03
C ILE A 47 5.86 9.36 0.90
N ASN A 48 6.09 9.25 2.21
CA ASN A 48 5.07 9.05 3.23
C ASN A 48 5.15 10.19 4.23
N TYR A 49 4.01 10.73 4.63
CA TYR A 49 3.93 11.77 5.64
C TYR A 49 2.76 11.52 6.59
N GLU A 50 3.03 11.51 7.90
CA GLU A 50 2.03 11.31 8.94
C GLU A 50 1.64 12.67 9.56
N PHE A 51 0.40 13.12 9.31
CA PHE A 51 -0.20 14.26 9.97
C PHE A 51 -0.61 13.87 11.40
N PRO A 52 -0.30 14.69 12.43
CA PRO A 52 -0.57 14.30 13.82
C PRO A 52 -2.03 14.48 14.25
N SER A 53 -2.69 15.51 13.76
CA SER A 53 -4.08 15.84 14.13
C SER A 53 -4.81 16.47 12.94
N PRO A 54 -5.82 15.78 12.40
CA PRO A 54 -6.16 14.38 12.63
C PRO A 54 -5.06 13.44 12.14
N ARG A 55 -4.91 12.26 12.74
CA ARG A 55 -3.90 11.29 12.31
C ARG A 55 -4.24 10.76 10.92
N VAL A 56 -3.57 11.30 9.93
CA VAL A 56 -3.71 10.91 8.53
C VAL A 56 -2.33 10.58 7.98
N LEU A 57 -2.20 9.40 7.39
CA LEU A 57 -1.05 9.03 6.59
C LEU A 57 -1.33 9.42 5.14
N ALA A 58 -0.52 10.29 4.58
CA ALA A 58 -0.49 10.58 3.15
C ALA A 58 0.70 9.85 2.51
N THR A 59 0.44 9.13 1.44
CA THR A 59 1.46 8.44 0.65
C THR A 59 1.34 8.87 -0.80
N ALA A 60 2.45 9.26 -1.40
CA ALA A 60 2.57 9.46 -2.84
C ALA A 60 3.64 8.52 -3.38
N ARG A 61 3.34 7.84 -4.49
CA ARG A 61 4.27 6.97 -5.21
C ARG A 61 4.27 7.35 -6.67
N ALA A 62 5.43 7.37 -7.31
CA ALA A 62 5.55 7.61 -8.74
C ALA A 62 6.56 6.63 -9.33
N GLY A 63 6.23 6.08 -10.50
CA GLY A 63 7.11 5.10 -11.15
C GLY A 63 6.43 4.32 -12.26
N ARG A 64 7.00 3.15 -12.53
CA ARG A 64 6.56 2.24 -13.58
C ARG A 64 5.78 1.07 -12.99
N TYR A 65 4.58 0.88 -13.49
CA TYR A 65 3.62 -0.13 -13.06
C TYR A 65 3.72 -1.43 -13.86
N LEU A 66 2.89 -2.43 -13.50
CA LEU A 66 2.93 -3.78 -14.09
C LEU A 66 2.54 -3.84 -15.56
N ALA A 67 1.65 -2.97 -16.03
CA ALA A 67 1.29 -2.89 -17.44
C ALA A 67 2.34 -2.15 -18.31
N ARG A 68 3.52 -1.85 -17.73
CA ARG A 68 4.60 -1.05 -18.31
C ARG A 68 4.28 0.44 -18.41
N ASP A 69 3.15 0.85 -17.87
CA ASP A 69 2.68 2.23 -17.76
C ASP A 69 3.50 3.00 -16.72
N VAL A 70 3.53 4.31 -16.89
CA VAL A 70 4.22 5.23 -15.97
C VAL A 70 3.19 6.19 -15.37
N GLY A 71 3.29 6.42 -14.07
CA GLY A 71 2.31 7.27 -13.42
C GLY A 71 2.58 7.54 -11.96
N ALA A 72 1.54 7.99 -11.26
CA ALA A 72 1.60 8.27 -9.83
C ALA A 72 0.34 7.78 -9.11
N THR A 73 0.55 7.22 -7.91
CA THR A 73 -0.50 6.82 -6.96
C THR A 73 -0.47 7.75 -5.76
N PHE A 74 -1.64 8.23 -5.37
CA PHE A 74 -1.84 9.00 -4.15
C PHE A 74 -2.80 8.25 -3.23
N GLU A 75 -2.44 8.15 -1.96
CA GLU A 75 -3.21 7.46 -0.94
C GLU A 75 -3.29 8.33 0.32
N LEU A 76 -4.49 8.42 0.89
CA LEU A 76 -4.75 9.03 2.19
C LEU A 76 -5.41 8.01 3.09
N THR A 77 -4.82 7.74 4.26
CA THR A 77 -5.36 6.80 5.24
C THR A 77 -5.54 7.49 6.59
N ARG A 78 -6.78 7.58 7.05
CA ARG A 78 -7.11 8.01 8.40
C ARG A 78 -6.87 6.89 9.39
N ILE A 79 -6.19 7.20 10.49
CA ILE A 79 -5.93 6.27 11.59
C ILE A 79 -6.73 6.75 12.80
N PHE A 80 -7.70 5.94 13.24
CA PHE A 80 -8.53 6.22 14.40
C PHE A 80 -7.86 5.74 15.68
N GLU A 81 -8.24 6.29 16.82
CA GLU A 81 -7.72 5.87 18.16
C GLU A 81 -8.01 4.41 18.46
N SER A 82 -9.15 3.90 17.99
CA SER A 82 -9.49 2.47 18.04
C SER A 82 -8.54 1.55 17.26
N GLY A 83 -7.60 2.10 16.48
CA GLY A 83 -6.73 1.36 15.57
C GLY A 83 -7.37 1.02 14.22
N VAL A 84 -8.63 1.37 14.01
CA VAL A 84 -9.29 1.30 12.69
C VAL A 84 -8.55 2.21 11.71
N ARG A 85 -8.37 1.74 10.48
CA ARG A 85 -7.80 2.54 9.39
C ARG A 85 -8.78 2.57 8.22
N LEU A 86 -9.09 3.76 7.76
CA LEU A 86 -9.90 4.00 6.57
C LEU A 86 -9.08 4.81 5.58
N GLY A 87 -8.86 4.25 4.40
CA GLY A 87 -8.06 4.87 3.34
C GLY A 87 -8.79 4.98 2.03
N GLY A 88 -8.32 5.88 1.20
CA GLY A 88 -8.69 5.97 -0.20
C GLY A 88 -7.45 6.23 -1.03
N PHE A 89 -7.41 5.70 -2.24
CA PHE A 89 -6.31 5.91 -3.17
C PHE A 89 -6.82 6.14 -4.58
N PHE A 90 -6.00 6.78 -5.38
CA PHE A 90 -6.16 6.86 -6.82
C PHE A 90 -4.80 6.84 -7.52
N THR A 91 -4.77 6.27 -8.72
CA THR A 91 -3.57 6.15 -9.55
C THR A 91 -3.86 6.73 -10.92
N LEU A 92 -3.01 7.62 -11.37
CA LEU A 92 -3.03 8.22 -12.70
C LEU A 92 -1.82 7.71 -13.46
N THR A 93 -2.04 7.13 -14.65
CA THR A 93 -0.97 6.65 -15.52
C THR A 93 -1.14 7.17 -16.94
N ASP A 94 -0.18 6.92 -17.80
CA ASP A 94 -0.18 7.28 -19.21
C ASP A 94 -1.04 6.36 -20.08
N VAL A 95 -1.69 5.34 -19.48
CA VAL A 95 -2.65 4.48 -20.19
C VAL A 95 -3.91 5.27 -20.55
N SER A 96 -4.34 5.16 -21.79
CA SER A 96 -5.53 5.87 -22.26
C SER A 96 -6.82 5.33 -21.60
N SER A 97 -7.82 6.18 -21.43
CA SER A 97 -9.11 5.79 -20.84
C SER A 97 -9.83 4.69 -21.64
N ALA A 98 -9.58 4.58 -22.95
CA ALA A 98 -10.12 3.53 -23.80
C ALA A 98 -9.51 2.14 -23.50
N GLU A 99 -8.25 2.10 -23.07
CA GLU A 99 -7.53 0.88 -22.69
C GLU A 99 -7.79 0.48 -21.23
N PHE A 100 -8.16 1.44 -20.40
CA PHE A 100 -8.42 1.25 -18.97
C PHE A 100 -9.69 0.44 -18.64
N GLY A 101 -10.67 0.39 -19.56
CA GLY A 101 -11.96 -0.30 -19.37
C GLY A 101 -13.01 0.62 -18.71
N GLU A 102 -13.62 0.22 -17.61
CA GLU A 102 -14.57 1.07 -16.88
C GLU A 102 -13.83 2.13 -16.04
N GLY A 103 -13.96 3.38 -16.44
CA GLY A 103 -13.32 4.53 -15.78
C GLY A 103 -12.05 4.99 -16.49
N SER A 104 -11.46 6.08 -15.99
CA SER A 104 -10.29 6.74 -16.57
C SER A 104 -9.00 6.58 -15.75
N PHE A 105 -9.10 5.99 -14.55
CA PHE A 105 -7.96 5.80 -13.63
C PHE A 105 -8.28 4.78 -12.52
N ASP A 106 -7.25 4.16 -11.97
CA ASP A 106 -7.38 3.25 -10.81
C ASP A 106 -7.72 4.04 -9.53
N LYS A 107 -8.65 3.50 -8.75
CA LYS A 107 -9.07 4.08 -7.48
C LYS A 107 -9.63 3.00 -6.57
N GLY A 108 -9.64 3.27 -5.27
CA GLY A 108 -10.25 2.34 -4.33
C GLY A 108 -10.32 2.90 -2.92
N ILE A 109 -11.02 2.14 -2.08
CA ILE A 109 -11.17 2.41 -0.66
C ILE A 109 -10.65 1.20 0.10
N SER A 110 -9.85 1.43 1.12
CA SER A 110 -9.32 0.40 2.01
C SER A 110 -9.87 0.59 3.42
N LEU A 111 -10.26 -0.51 4.04
CA LEU A 111 -10.70 -0.56 5.43
C LEU A 111 -9.89 -1.63 6.16
N SER A 112 -9.32 -1.27 7.31
CA SER A 112 -8.56 -2.18 8.16
C SER A 112 -9.09 -2.11 9.58
N LEU A 113 -9.50 -3.26 10.12
CA LEU A 113 -10.13 -3.40 11.42
C LEU A 113 -9.26 -4.31 12.31
N PRO A 114 -8.77 -3.83 13.46
CA PRO A 114 -8.20 -4.70 14.48
C PRO A 114 -9.26 -5.70 14.98
N LEU A 115 -8.91 -6.97 15.02
CA LEU A 115 -9.88 -8.01 15.48
C LEU A 115 -10.20 -7.90 16.97
N ASP A 116 -9.36 -7.23 17.75
CA ASP A 116 -9.65 -6.90 19.16
C ASP A 116 -10.97 -6.15 19.36
N LEU A 117 -11.40 -5.37 18.37
CA LEU A 117 -12.68 -4.64 18.42
C LEU A 117 -13.90 -5.56 18.28
N LEU A 118 -13.70 -6.76 17.72
CA LEU A 118 -14.77 -7.71 17.39
C LEU A 118 -14.75 -8.96 18.26
N LEU A 119 -13.63 -9.24 18.91
CA LEU A 119 -13.42 -10.45 19.71
C LEU A 119 -13.34 -10.10 21.19
N THR A 120 -13.87 -10.97 22.02
CA THR A 120 -13.78 -10.87 23.49
C THR A 120 -12.38 -11.20 24.02
N ASN A 121 -11.52 -11.79 23.20
CA ASN A 121 -10.14 -12.13 23.55
C ASN A 121 -9.18 -11.22 22.79
N SER A 122 -8.11 -10.77 23.46
CA SER A 122 -7.06 -9.95 22.86
C SER A 122 -6.42 -10.67 21.64
N SER A 123 -6.38 -9.99 20.52
CA SER A 123 -5.82 -10.51 19.27
C SER A 123 -4.96 -9.45 18.57
N ARG A 124 -3.77 -9.82 18.15
CA ARG A 124 -2.90 -8.95 17.34
C ARG A 124 -3.24 -9.01 15.84
N ARG A 125 -4.31 -9.73 15.47
CA ARG A 125 -4.72 -9.87 14.07
C ARG A 125 -5.51 -8.66 13.62
N VAL A 126 -5.35 -8.33 12.35
CA VAL A 126 -6.05 -7.25 11.67
C VAL A 126 -6.76 -7.85 10.46
N SER A 127 -8.03 -7.53 10.31
CA SER A 127 -8.77 -7.82 9.07
C SER A 127 -8.68 -6.60 8.16
N ALA A 128 -8.24 -6.82 6.92
CA ALA A 128 -8.16 -5.75 5.94
C ALA A 128 -8.97 -6.10 4.69
N MET A 129 -9.68 -5.12 4.19
CA MET A 129 -10.50 -5.22 2.98
C MET A 129 -10.22 -4.00 2.10
N THR A 130 -10.10 -4.25 0.78
CA THR A 130 -9.98 -3.17 -0.20
C THR A 130 -11.07 -3.34 -1.24
N LEU A 131 -11.85 -2.29 -1.45
CA LEU A 131 -12.88 -2.20 -2.48
C LEU A 131 -12.28 -1.44 -3.66
N ARG A 132 -12.22 -2.09 -4.81
CA ARG A 132 -11.73 -1.52 -6.08
C ARG A 132 -12.72 -1.82 -7.19
N PRO A 133 -12.98 -0.89 -8.11
CA PRO A 133 -13.67 -1.22 -9.37
C PRO A 133 -12.86 -2.25 -10.16
N LEU A 134 -13.54 -3.02 -10.97
CA LEU A 134 -12.88 -3.92 -11.92
C LEU A 134 -12.42 -3.11 -13.14
N PHE A 135 -11.13 -3.12 -13.42
CA PHE A 135 -10.56 -2.56 -14.65
C PHE A 135 -9.50 -3.52 -15.21
N ARG A 136 -9.18 -3.33 -16.49
CA ARG A 136 -8.37 -4.30 -17.21
C ARG A 136 -6.90 -4.22 -16.84
N ASP A 137 -6.26 -3.06 -17.11
CA ASP A 137 -4.82 -2.91 -16.97
C ASP A 137 -4.52 -1.43 -16.66
N GLY A 138 -3.43 -1.16 -15.99
CA GLY A 138 -2.96 0.18 -15.66
C GLY A 138 -3.01 0.49 -14.15
N GLY A 139 -1.95 1.13 -13.66
CA GLY A 139 -1.80 1.50 -12.25
C GLY A 139 -1.64 0.33 -11.29
N GLN A 140 -1.43 -0.89 -11.80
CA GLN A 140 -1.27 -2.08 -10.97
C GLN A 140 0.17 -2.19 -10.46
N MET A 141 0.32 -2.32 -9.14
CA MET A 141 1.61 -2.55 -8.49
C MET A 141 1.80 -4.03 -8.10
N VAL A 142 3.05 -4.42 -7.93
CA VAL A 142 3.37 -5.71 -7.33
C VAL A 142 2.86 -5.72 -5.88
N ASN A 143 2.07 -6.74 -5.55
CA ASN A 143 1.61 -6.91 -4.17
C ASN A 143 2.73 -7.57 -3.34
N VAL A 144 3.45 -6.74 -2.59
CA VAL A 144 4.47 -7.20 -1.63
C VAL A 144 3.80 -7.33 -0.27
N SER A 145 3.86 -8.51 0.33
CA SER A 145 3.15 -8.85 1.58
C SER A 145 3.55 -8.00 2.79
N SER A 146 4.73 -7.37 2.77
CA SER A 146 5.20 -6.48 3.84
C SER A 146 6.21 -5.46 3.29
N GLY A 147 5.75 -4.29 2.88
CA GLY A 147 6.63 -3.17 2.55
C GLY A 147 7.36 -2.63 3.80
N LEU A 148 8.57 -2.12 3.63
CA LEU A 148 9.41 -1.61 4.73
C LEU A 148 8.71 -0.52 5.54
N TYR A 149 7.98 0.39 4.90
CA TYR A 149 7.24 1.44 5.60
C TYR A 149 6.16 0.86 6.53
N SER A 150 5.43 -0.18 6.10
CA SER A 150 4.42 -0.83 6.94
C SER A 150 5.05 -1.62 8.10
N ALA A 151 6.24 -2.16 7.91
CA ALA A 151 6.99 -2.84 8.97
C ALA A 151 7.47 -1.85 10.04
N ILE A 152 8.05 -0.71 9.63
CA ILE A 152 8.51 0.34 10.54
C ILE A 152 7.34 1.08 11.20
N GLY A 153 6.24 1.28 10.50
CA GLY A 153 5.05 1.97 11.01
C GLY A 153 4.46 1.34 12.29
N LYS A 154 4.69 0.06 12.50
CA LYS A 154 4.33 -0.61 13.78
C LYS A 154 5.17 -0.13 14.97
N TYR A 155 6.34 0.41 14.71
CA TYR A 155 7.30 0.92 15.71
C TYR A 155 7.43 2.44 15.65
N SER A 156 6.57 3.12 14.89
CA SER A 156 6.53 4.58 14.83
C SER A 156 6.08 5.15 16.18
N ARG A 157 6.53 6.37 16.50
CA ARG A 157 6.15 7.07 17.73
C ARG A 157 4.63 7.09 17.93
N GLY A 158 3.88 7.33 16.86
CA GLY A 158 2.42 7.33 16.91
C GLY A 158 1.79 5.97 17.21
N SER A 159 2.39 4.85 16.80
CA SER A 159 1.90 3.51 17.15
C SER A 159 2.26 3.12 18.57
N LEU A 160 3.39 3.61 19.09
CA LEU A 160 3.78 3.44 20.49
C LEU A 160 2.85 4.23 21.42
N ASP A 161 2.51 5.47 21.08
CA ASP A 161 1.58 6.31 21.84
C ASP A 161 0.18 5.65 21.92
N LEU A 162 -0.32 5.07 20.83
CA LEU A 162 -1.59 4.32 20.84
C LEU A 162 -1.51 3.04 21.69
N GLY A 163 -0.38 2.34 21.66
CA GLY A 163 -0.15 1.16 22.49
C GLY A 163 -0.11 1.53 23.97
N TRP A 164 0.54 2.64 24.29
CA TRP A 164 0.72 3.09 25.68
C TRP A 164 -0.59 3.50 26.34
N ASN A 165 -1.42 4.25 25.65
CA ASN A 165 -2.74 4.65 26.16
C ASN A 165 -3.67 3.47 26.44
N ARG A 166 -3.52 2.36 25.68
CA ARG A 166 -4.28 1.12 25.92
C ARG A 166 -3.80 0.30 27.13
N PHE A 167 -2.62 0.59 27.68
CA PHE A 167 -2.12 -0.05 28.88
C PHE A 167 -2.55 0.67 30.17
N LEU A 168 -3.08 1.90 30.05
CA LEU A 168 -3.45 2.74 31.19
C LEU A 168 -4.97 2.75 31.46
N ASP A 169 -5.76 2.21 30.53
CA ASP A 169 -7.22 1.95 30.68
C ASP A 169 -7.46 0.49 31.07
#